data_d37135b3e32d4a6cadca6014931d8e9e
#
_entry.id   d37135b3e32d4a6cadca6014931d8e9e
#
_cell.length_a   1.000
_cell.length_b   1.000
_cell.length_c   1.000
_cell.angle_alpha   90.00
_cell.angle_beta   90.00
_cell.angle_gamma   90.00
#
_symmetry.space_group_name_H-M   'P 1'
#
loop_
_entity.id
_entity.type
_entity.pdbx_description
1 polymer ?
#
loop_
_entity_poly.entity_id
_entity_poly.type
_entity_poly.pdbx_seq_one_letter_code
_entity_poly.pdbx_strand_id
1 'polypeptide(L)'
;MIDVLTAEQIFVLYERLHNKAEVARRLGVSPTTVAKYIEQEGLIISKERVKITPEVVQKINELYAKYRNQARVARELGISNTTVKRHLTPENLAISNQIYDDRDALWYYIIRLFGVYDAENDIPVDGHNIQLMNTYVKKGINYRAQLLVLKWFYEIKKNKVQDKYKTIGIIPHIYNDALNYYKQQAHKAQEINEGIKKQLEQDRIEIPYNPNNYLSKRKKKNTIDLDTVGDIDD
;
A
#
# COMPACT_ATOMS: atom_id res chain seq x y z
N MET A 1 -33.50 32.34 9.78
CA MET A 1 -33.76 31.77 11.10
C MET A 1 -34.81 30.71 10.90
N ILE A 2 -34.61 29.45 11.36
CA ILE A 2 -35.59 28.38 11.21
C ILE A 2 -36.65 28.54 12.28
N ASP A 3 -37.91 28.20 11.94
CA ASP A 3 -39.05 28.20 12.84
C ASP A 3 -38.80 27.21 14.01
N VAL A 4 -39.33 27.54 15.19
CA VAL A 4 -39.20 26.71 16.42
C VAL A 4 -39.72 25.30 16.19
N LEU A 5 -40.80 25.15 15.45
CA LEU A 5 -41.37 23.84 15.09
C LEU A 5 -40.39 22.98 14.29
N THR A 6 -39.66 23.60 13.34
CA THR A 6 -38.65 22.91 12.55
C THR A 6 -37.44 22.50 13.40
N ALA A 7 -37.07 23.29 14.41
CA ALA A 7 -35.99 22.95 15.33
C ALA A 7 -36.33 21.70 16.15
N GLU A 8 -37.54 21.63 16.72
CA GLU A 8 -38.02 20.44 17.45
C GLU A 8 -38.06 19.18 16.56
N GLN A 9 -38.51 19.32 15.32
CA GLN A 9 -38.51 18.22 14.35
C GLN A 9 -37.11 17.71 14.03
N ILE A 10 -36.09 18.60 13.99
CA ILE A 10 -34.68 18.21 13.81
C ILE A 10 -34.27 17.26 14.94
N PHE A 11 -34.58 17.59 16.19
CA PHE A 11 -34.19 16.76 17.34
C PHE A 11 -34.86 15.41 17.29
N VAL A 12 -36.19 15.36 17.17
CA VAL A 12 -36.96 14.10 17.13
C VAL A 12 -36.49 13.19 16.00
N LEU A 13 -36.25 13.74 14.80
CA LEU A 13 -35.78 12.95 13.66
C LEU A 13 -34.32 12.51 13.87
N TYR A 14 -33.48 13.35 14.47
CA TYR A 14 -32.09 12.98 14.69
C TYR A 14 -31.93 11.88 15.75
N GLU A 15 -32.65 11.92 16.84
CA GLU A 15 -32.69 10.84 17.83
C GLU A 15 -33.09 9.51 17.22
N ARG A 16 -33.99 9.53 16.25
CA ARG A 16 -34.48 8.32 15.57
C ARG A 16 -33.53 7.81 14.49
N LEU A 17 -32.91 8.72 13.71
CA LEU A 17 -32.18 8.37 12.48
C LEU A 17 -30.66 8.39 12.67
N HIS A 18 -30.13 9.11 13.66
CA HIS A 18 -28.70 9.37 13.88
C HIS A 18 -27.92 9.77 12.61
N ASN A 19 -28.60 10.36 11.62
CA ASN A 19 -28.08 10.73 10.31
C ASN A 19 -28.48 12.14 9.91
N LYS A 20 -27.54 13.09 10.02
CA LYS A 20 -27.76 14.51 9.71
C LYS A 20 -28.22 14.77 8.28
N ALA A 21 -27.65 14.07 7.31
CA ALA A 21 -27.99 14.24 5.91
C ALA A 21 -29.43 13.77 5.61
N GLU A 22 -29.87 12.69 6.22
CA GLU A 22 -31.23 12.19 6.08
C GLU A 22 -32.26 13.09 6.74
N VAL A 23 -31.94 13.62 7.95
CA VAL A 23 -32.78 14.62 8.63
C VAL A 23 -32.89 15.89 7.77
N ALA A 24 -31.77 16.38 7.26
CA ALA A 24 -31.72 17.56 6.39
C ALA A 24 -32.60 17.39 5.14
N ARG A 25 -32.52 16.23 4.50
CA ARG A 25 -33.33 15.89 3.31
C ARG A 25 -34.83 15.87 3.62
N ARG A 26 -35.22 15.27 4.74
CA ARG A 26 -36.64 15.15 5.13
C ARG A 26 -37.27 16.48 5.51
N LEU A 27 -36.50 17.37 6.09
CA LEU A 27 -36.98 18.68 6.52
C LEU A 27 -36.71 19.81 5.52
N GLY A 28 -36.05 19.54 4.37
CA GLY A 28 -35.73 20.53 3.36
C GLY A 28 -34.72 21.59 3.83
N VAL A 29 -33.88 21.26 4.84
CA VAL A 29 -32.88 22.14 5.40
C VAL A 29 -31.45 21.68 5.05
N SER A 30 -30.45 22.56 5.24
CA SER A 30 -29.07 22.14 4.99
C SER A 30 -28.54 21.22 6.12
N PRO A 31 -27.64 20.25 5.80
CA PRO A 31 -27.01 19.43 6.85
C PRO A 31 -26.22 20.26 7.87
N THR A 32 -25.70 21.42 7.46
CA THR A 32 -25.01 22.36 8.34
C THR A 32 -25.99 22.98 9.35
N THR A 33 -27.19 23.28 8.91
CA THR A 33 -28.26 23.78 9.77
C THR A 33 -28.65 22.74 10.80
N VAL A 34 -28.88 21.50 10.38
CA VAL A 34 -29.14 20.37 11.28
C VAL A 34 -28.04 20.24 12.33
N ALA A 35 -26.76 20.26 11.89
CA ALA A 35 -25.60 20.18 12.79
C ALA A 35 -25.62 21.27 13.86
N LYS A 36 -25.87 22.53 13.45
CA LYS A 36 -25.92 23.68 14.39
C LYS A 36 -26.96 23.51 15.49
N TYR A 37 -28.17 23.07 15.15
CA TYR A 37 -29.24 22.92 16.12
C TYR A 37 -28.98 21.74 17.07
N ILE A 38 -28.44 20.63 16.57
CA ILE A 38 -28.11 19.46 17.40
C ILE A 38 -26.94 19.77 18.37
N GLU A 39 -25.98 20.62 17.96
CA GLU A 39 -24.89 21.09 18.83
C GLU A 39 -25.40 22.02 19.94
N GLN A 40 -26.35 22.90 19.64
CA GLN A 40 -26.94 23.84 20.61
C GLN A 40 -27.65 23.10 21.75
N GLU A 41 -28.27 21.95 21.48
CA GLU A 41 -28.97 21.13 22.48
C GLU A 41 -28.08 20.06 23.14
N GLY A 42 -26.76 20.06 22.89
CA GLY A 42 -25.84 19.12 23.51
C GLY A 42 -26.00 17.67 23.05
N LEU A 43 -26.80 17.41 22.01
CA LEU A 43 -27.02 16.07 21.44
C LEU A 43 -25.81 15.55 20.65
N ILE A 44 -24.89 16.42 20.30
CA ILE A 44 -23.58 16.03 19.80
C ILE A 44 -22.57 16.32 20.91
N ILE A 45 -22.17 15.27 21.59
CA ILE A 45 -20.88 15.28 22.26
C ILE A 45 -19.86 15.39 21.13
N SER A 46 -19.31 16.59 20.89
CA SER A 46 -18.17 16.74 20.00
C SER A 46 -17.11 15.79 20.55
N LYS A 47 -16.82 14.71 19.80
CA LYS A 47 -15.72 13.84 20.20
C LYS A 47 -14.52 14.74 20.29
N GLU A 48 -14.00 14.95 21.50
CA GLU A 48 -12.79 15.73 21.70
C GLU A 48 -11.77 15.24 20.70
N ARG A 49 -11.30 16.16 19.86
CA ARG A 49 -10.29 15.80 18.85
C ARG A 49 -9.05 15.40 19.62
N VAL A 50 -8.67 14.12 19.51
CA VAL A 50 -7.45 13.62 20.11
C VAL A 50 -6.30 14.52 19.70
N LYS A 51 -5.65 15.19 20.66
CA LYS A 51 -4.46 15.99 20.43
C LYS A 51 -3.32 15.03 20.05
N ILE A 52 -2.65 15.31 18.95
CA ILE A 52 -1.53 14.49 18.49
C ILE A 52 -0.27 14.95 19.22
N THR A 53 0.03 14.28 20.33
CA THR A 53 1.26 14.48 21.10
C THR A 53 2.35 13.47 20.64
N PRO A 54 3.63 13.67 21.02
CA PRO A 54 4.69 12.71 20.71
C PRO A 54 4.36 11.28 21.18
N GLU A 55 3.71 11.13 22.32
CA GLU A 55 3.30 9.83 22.87
C GLU A 55 2.23 9.17 21.98
N VAL A 56 1.30 9.96 21.46
CA VAL A 56 0.28 9.46 20.51
C VAL A 56 0.95 9.03 19.20
N VAL A 57 1.93 9.79 18.71
CA VAL A 57 2.72 9.42 17.51
C VAL A 57 3.48 8.11 17.72
N GLN A 58 4.12 7.94 18.87
CA GLN A 58 4.77 6.68 19.23
C GLN A 58 3.77 5.52 19.21
N LYS A 59 2.62 5.69 19.86
CA LYS A 59 1.55 4.68 19.93
C LYS A 59 0.96 4.34 18.54
N ILE A 60 0.85 5.33 17.64
CA ILE A 60 0.47 5.09 16.24
C ILE A 60 1.43 4.10 15.58
N ASN A 61 2.74 4.30 15.74
CA ASN A 61 3.76 3.46 15.10
C ASN A 61 3.85 2.06 15.73
N GLU A 62 3.73 1.94 17.03
CA GLU A 62 3.68 0.65 17.74
C GLU A 62 2.45 -0.18 17.30
N LEU A 63 1.27 0.44 17.30
CA LEU A 63 0.05 -0.23 16.86
C LEU A 63 0.10 -0.57 15.37
N TYR A 64 0.68 0.30 14.55
CA TYR A 64 0.83 0.00 13.13
C TYR A 64 1.82 -1.15 12.90
N ALA A 65 2.93 -1.19 13.62
CA ALA A 65 3.88 -2.31 13.56
C ALA A 65 3.20 -3.64 13.92
N LYS A 66 2.27 -3.61 14.89
CA LYS A 66 1.50 -4.77 15.35
C LYS A 66 0.42 -5.20 14.35
N TYR A 67 -0.35 -4.25 13.82
CA TYR A 67 -1.56 -4.58 13.03
C TYR A 67 -1.39 -4.50 11.53
N ARG A 68 -0.40 -3.75 11.05
CA ARG A 68 -0.20 -3.45 9.62
C ARG A 68 -1.47 -2.94 8.92
N ASN A 69 -2.34 -2.22 9.67
CA ASN A 69 -3.64 -1.77 9.21
C ASN A 69 -3.97 -0.38 9.78
N GLN A 70 -3.88 0.65 8.94
CA GLN A 70 -4.16 2.04 9.33
C GLN A 70 -5.58 2.24 9.86
N ALA A 71 -6.59 1.61 9.25
CA ALA A 71 -7.98 1.76 9.68
C ALA A 71 -8.23 1.19 11.08
N ARG A 72 -7.52 0.11 11.45
CA ARG A 72 -7.59 -0.46 12.79
C ARG A 72 -6.94 0.46 13.82
N VAL A 73 -5.74 0.97 13.51
CA VAL A 73 -5.05 1.95 14.36
C VAL A 73 -5.90 3.21 14.56
N ALA A 74 -6.48 3.73 13.47
CA ALA A 74 -7.33 4.90 13.50
C ALA A 74 -8.55 4.71 14.42
N ARG A 75 -9.22 3.57 14.35
CA ARG A 75 -10.36 3.22 15.23
C ARG A 75 -9.94 3.08 16.68
N GLU A 76 -8.81 2.44 16.95
CA GLU A 76 -8.33 2.20 18.30
C GLU A 76 -7.93 3.50 19.02
N LEU A 77 -7.37 4.46 18.28
CA LEU A 77 -6.95 5.75 18.80
C LEU A 77 -8.00 6.87 18.67
N GLY A 78 -9.14 6.60 18.03
CA GLY A 78 -10.17 7.61 17.78
C GLY A 78 -9.75 8.74 16.83
N ILE A 79 -8.81 8.48 15.92
CA ILE A 79 -8.28 9.45 14.94
C ILE A 79 -8.60 9.03 13.50
N SER A 80 -8.33 9.91 12.53
CA SER A 80 -8.55 9.58 11.11
C SER A 80 -7.41 8.73 10.52
N ASN A 81 -7.72 7.93 9.47
CA ASN A 81 -6.72 7.19 8.70
C ASN A 81 -5.64 8.13 8.13
N THR A 82 -6.04 9.32 7.69
CA THR A 82 -5.11 10.35 7.17
C THR A 82 -4.15 10.82 8.25
N THR A 83 -4.63 10.97 9.49
CA THR A 83 -3.79 11.30 10.64
C THR A 83 -2.79 10.17 10.91
N VAL A 84 -3.25 8.91 10.95
CA VAL A 84 -2.34 7.76 11.10
C VAL A 84 -1.26 7.78 10.03
N LYS A 85 -1.63 7.86 8.74
CA LYS A 85 -0.67 7.87 7.62
C LYS A 85 0.37 8.99 7.73
N ARG A 86 -0.05 10.19 8.15
CA ARG A 86 0.84 11.38 8.28
C ARG A 86 1.90 11.19 9.36
N HIS A 87 1.61 10.41 10.38
CA HIS A 87 2.49 10.22 11.55
C HIS A 87 3.16 8.85 11.60
N LEU A 88 3.09 8.04 10.52
CA LEU A 88 3.90 6.84 10.38
C LEU A 88 5.38 7.23 10.19
N THR A 89 6.27 6.43 10.80
CA THR A 89 7.71 6.52 10.49
C THR A 89 7.95 6.18 9.01
N PRO A 90 9.08 6.62 8.42
CA PRO A 90 9.42 6.29 7.03
C PRO A 90 9.35 4.79 6.73
N GLU A 91 9.82 3.95 7.65
CA GLU A 91 9.80 2.49 7.51
C GLU A 91 8.37 1.94 7.51
N ASN A 92 7.54 2.38 8.45
CA ASN A 92 6.14 1.97 8.53
C ASN A 92 5.34 2.50 7.32
N LEU A 93 5.67 3.69 6.83
CA LEU A 93 5.05 4.27 5.63
C LEU A 93 5.42 3.46 4.37
N ALA A 94 6.69 3.07 4.22
CA ALA A 94 7.14 2.23 3.11
C ALA A 94 6.40 0.88 3.10
N ILE A 95 6.27 0.22 4.26
CA ILE A 95 5.49 -1.01 4.39
C ILE A 95 4.02 -0.79 4.04
N SER A 96 3.44 0.33 4.47
CA SER A 96 2.05 0.66 4.15
C SER A 96 1.84 0.83 2.65
N ASN A 97 2.72 1.56 1.98
CA ASN A 97 2.66 1.75 0.53
C ASN A 97 2.81 0.40 -0.20
N GLN A 98 3.76 -0.45 0.21
CA GLN A 98 3.93 -1.78 -0.37
C GLN A 98 2.66 -2.65 -0.25
N ILE A 99 1.95 -2.57 0.87
CA ILE A 99 0.69 -3.31 1.04
C ILE A 99 -0.38 -2.83 0.05
N TYR A 100 -0.47 -1.51 -0.19
CA TYR A 100 -1.39 -0.96 -1.19
C TYR A 100 -0.99 -1.37 -2.61
N ASP A 101 0.28 -1.28 -2.96
CA ASP A 101 0.81 -1.67 -4.27
C ASP A 101 0.55 -3.17 -4.56
N ASP A 102 0.80 -4.03 -3.58
CA ASP A 102 0.53 -5.48 -3.68
C ASP A 102 -0.98 -5.77 -3.86
N ARG A 103 -1.85 -5.02 -3.16
CA ARG A 103 -3.29 -5.13 -3.29
C ARG A 103 -3.75 -4.74 -4.70
N ASP A 104 -3.27 -3.61 -5.19
CA ASP A 104 -3.65 -3.09 -6.49
C ASP A 104 -3.11 -3.99 -7.61
N ALA A 105 -1.87 -4.49 -7.49
CA ALA A 105 -1.30 -5.47 -8.42
C ALA A 105 -2.13 -6.77 -8.48
N LEU A 106 -2.56 -7.29 -7.33
CA LEU A 106 -3.46 -8.45 -7.29
C LEU A 106 -4.79 -8.15 -7.96
N TRP A 107 -5.38 -6.98 -7.66
CA TRP A 107 -6.67 -6.57 -8.21
C TRP A 107 -6.62 -6.43 -9.73
N TYR A 108 -5.63 -5.74 -10.29
CA TYR A 108 -5.43 -5.64 -11.74
C TYR A 108 -5.21 -7.01 -12.40
N TYR A 109 -4.52 -7.92 -11.71
CA TYR A 109 -4.35 -9.28 -12.21
C TYR A 109 -5.69 -10.04 -12.29
N ILE A 110 -6.54 -9.92 -11.27
CA ILE A 110 -7.87 -10.54 -11.22
C ILE A 110 -8.77 -10.00 -12.34
N ILE A 111 -8.79 -8.68 -12.55
CA ILE A 111 -9.54 -8.04 -13.63
C ILE A 111 -9.12 -8.60 -14.98
N ARG A 112 -7.81 -8.64 -15.25
CA ARG A 112 -7.27 -9.14 -16.51
C ARG A 112 -7.55 -10.64 -16.71
N LEU A 113 -7.48 -11.41 -15.64
CA LEU A 113 -7.66 -12.86 -15.68
C LEU A 113 -9.12 -13.26 -15.97
N PHE A 114 -10.06 -12.59 -15.32
CA PHE A 114 -11.48 -12.95 -15.35
C PHE A 114 -12.33 -12.03 -16.25
N GLY A 115 -11.77 -10.93 -16.75
CA GLY A 115 -12.50 -9.98 -17.58
C GLY A 115 -13.63 -9.27 -16.85
N VAL A 116 -13.53 -9.09 -15.54
CA VAL A 116 -14.56 -8.47 -14.70
C VAL A 116 -14.39 -6.95 -14.66
N TYR A 117 -14.63 -6.30 -15.79
CA TYR A 117 -14.47 -4.86 -15.95
C TYR A 117 -15.68 -4.28 -16.67
N ASP A 118 -16.29 -3.27 -16.11
CA ASP A 118 -17.33 -2.47 -16.75
C ASP A 118 -16.67 -1.30 -17.49
N ALA A 119 -16.54 -1.44 -18.80
CA ALA A 119 -15.92 -0.44 -19.66
C ALA A 119 -16.72 0.86 -19.78
N GLU A 120 -18.05 0.82 -19.56
CA GLU A 120 -18.91 2.00 -19.68
C GLU A 120 -18.74 2.95 -18.49
N ASN A 121 -18.52 2.38 -17.29
CA ASN A 121 -18.38 3.15 -16.05
C ASN A 121 -16.96 3.23 -15.52
N ASP A 122 -15.98 2.65 -16.20
CA ASP A 122 -14.57 2.56 -15.74
C ASP A 122 -14.42 1.97 -14.32
N ILE A 123 -15.33 1.02 -13.97
CA ILE A 123 -15.43 0.44 -12.62
C ILE A 123 -15.27 -1.08 -12.69
N PRO A 124 -14.42 -1.67 -11.84
CA PRO A 124 -14.35 -3.11 -11.69
C PRO A 124 -15.62 -3.65 -10.99
N VAL A 125 -16.32 -4.56 -11.64
CA VAL A 125 -17.62 -5.10 -11.18
C VAL A 125 -17.43 -6.43 -10.43
N ASP A 126 -16.60 -6.49 -9.41
CA ASP A 126 -16.43 -7.76 -8.68
C ASP A 126 -16.25 -7.59 -7.17
N GLY A 127 -17.33 -7.25 -6.50
CA GLY A 127 -17.35 -7.16 -5.03
C GLY A 127 -17.04 -8.49 -4.33
N HIS A 128 -17.33 -9.64 -4.97
CA HIS A 128 -17.06 -10.95 -4.38
C HIS A 128 -15.56 -11.24 -4.27
N ASN A 129 -14.80 -11.03 -5.35
CA ASN A 129 -13.35 -11.24 -5.30
C ASN A 129 -12.66 -10.26 -4.35
N ILE A 130 -13.13 -9.00 -4.24
CA ILE A 130 -12.63 -8.05 -3.23
C ILE A 130 -12.84 -8.58 -1.80
N GLN A 131 -14.01 -9.14 -1.51
CA GLN A 131 -14.29 -9.73 -0.20
C GLN A 131 -13.38 -10.92 0.09
N LEU A 132 -13.15 -11.79 -0.90
CA LEU A 132 -12.26 -12.93 -0.78
C LEU A 132 -10.80 -12.49 -0.55
N MET A 133 -10.29 -11.50 -1.31
CA MET A 133 -8.95 -10.93 -1.11
C MET A 133 -8.74 -10.53 0.37
N ASN A 134 -9.68 -9.74 0.90
CA ASN A 134 -9.63 -9.26 2.27
C ASN A 134 -9.79 -10.39 3.31
N THR A 135 -10.60 -11.40 3.01
CA THR A 135 -10.81 -12.57 3.86
C THR A 135 -9.53 -13.41 3.97
N TYR A 136 -8.82 -13.59 2.86
CA TYR A 136 -7.56 -14.33 2.86
C TYR A 136 -6.46 -13.59 3.61
N VAL A 137 -6.39 -12.26 3.52
CA VAL A 137 -5.46 -11.48 4.36
C VAL A 137 -5.73 -11.69 5.85
N LYS A 138 -7.01 -11.72 6.28
CA LYS A 138 -7.38 -12.03 7.67
C LYS A 138 -6.96 -13.44 8.10
N LYS A 139 -6.87 -14.39 7.15
CA LYS A 139 -6.39 -15.76 7.35
C LYS A 139 -4.86 -15.90 7.23
N GLY A 140 -4.12 -14.80 7.09
CA GLY A 140 -2.65 -14.79 7.00
C GLY A 140 -2.07 -14.90 5.59
N ILE A 141 -2.89 -14.94 4.54
CA ILE A 141 -2.42 -14.96 3.15
C ILE A 141 -2.44 -13.51 2.61
N ASN A 142 -1.30 -12.83 2.63
CA ASN A 142 -1.20 -11.44 2.17
C ASN A 142 -1.46 -11.31 0.65
N TYR A 143 -1.69 -10.08 0.16
CA TYR A 143 -2.04 -9.81 -1.24
C TYR A 143 -0.98 -10.32 -2.23
N ARG A 144 0.30 -10.14 -1.92
CA ARG A 144 1.41 -10.63 -2.75
C ARG A 144 1.41 -12.14 -2.86
N ALA A 145 1.18 -12.85 -1.75
CA ALA A 145 1.07 -14.32 -1.76
C ALA A 145 -0.13 -14.78 -2.60
N GLN A 146 -1.29 -14.13 -2.48
CA GLN A 146 -2.46 -14.42 -3.30
C GLN A 146 -2.14 -14.24 -4.79
N LEU A 147 -1.48 -13.16 -5.18
CA LEU A 147 -1.05 -12.91 -6.55
C LEU A 147 -0.11 -14.01 -7.08
N LEU A 148 0.89 -14.38 -6.29
CA LEU A 148 1.84 -15.43 -6.67
C LEU A 148 1.15 -16.80 -6.84
N VAL A 149 0.22 -17.13 -5.95
CA VAL A 149 -0.57 -18.39 -6.05
C VAL A 149 -1.38 -18.43 -7.34
N LEU A 150 -2.05 -17.33 -7.69
CA LEU A 150 -2.82 -17.24 -8.94
C LEU A 150 -1.91 -17.33 -10.17
N LYS A 151 -0.76 -16.62 -10.17
CA LYS A 151 0.24 -16.72 -11.25
C LYS A 151 0.79 -18.12 -11.39
N TRP A 152 1.09 -18.78 -10.27
CA TRP A 152 1.54 -20.19 -10.32
C TRP A 152 0.48 -21.07 -10.97
N PHE A 153 -0.79 -20.93 -10.60
CA PHE A 153 -1.87 -21.78 -11.11
C PHE A 153 -2.16 -21.52 -12.59
N TYR A 154 -2.27 -20.26 -13.01
CA TYR A 154 -2.70 -19.92 -14.37
C TYR A 154 -1.54 -19.76 -15.35
N GLU A 155 -0.40 -19.20 -14.94
CA GLU A 155 0.73 -18.92 -15.84
C GLU A 155 1.74 -20.07 -15.86
N ILE A 156 2.09 -20.66 -14.70
CA ILE A 156 3.11 -21.71 -14.60
C ILE A 156 2.50 -23.09 -14.87
N LYS A 157 1.39 -23.42 -14.21
CA LYS A 157 0.65 -24.67 -14.45
C LYS A 157 -0.21 -24.64 -15.70
N LYS A 158 -0.41 -23.45 -16.32
CA LYS A 158 -1.18 -23.24 -17.55
C LYS A 158 -2.63 -23.73 -17.47
N ASN A 159 -3.23 -23.66 -16.30
CA ASN A 159 -4.65 -23.99 -16.13
C ASN A 159 -5.52 -22.94 -16.83
N LYS A 160 -6.61 -23.37 -17.43
CA LYS A 160 -7.55 -22.47 -18.10
C LYS A 160 -8.55 -21.89 -17.11
N VAL A 161 -8.90 -20.62 -17.31
CA VAL A 161 -10.04 -19.99 -16.61
C VAL A 161 -11.33 -20.67 -17.08
N GLN A 162 -12.14 -21.12 -16.13
CA GLN A 162 -13.45 -21.68 -16.44
C GLN A 162 -14.49 -20.54 -16.36
N ASP A 163 -15.29 -20.35 -17.39
CA ASP A 163 -16.29 -19.27 -17.45
C ASP A 163 -17.30 -19.32 -16.29
N LYS A 164 -17.57 -20.52 -15.79
CA LYS A 164 -18.47 -20.75 -14.66
C LYS A 164 -17.91 -20.25 -13.31
N TYR A 165 -16.58 -20.17 -13.16
CA TYR A 165 -15.91 -19.89 -11.87
C TYR A 165 -14.88 -18.76 -12.01
N LYS A 166 -15.36 -17.55 -12.26
CA LYS A 166 -14.52 -16.34 -12.31
C LYS A 166 -14.22 -15.82 -10.89
N THR A 167 -13.58 -16.65 -10.07
CA THR A 167 -13.34 -16.34 -8.66
C THR A 167 -11.98 -16.81 -8.19
N ILE A 168 -11.39 -16.09 -7.24
CA ILE A 168 -10.16 -16.48 -6.54
C ILE A 168 -10.38 -17.51 -5.42
N GLY A 169 -11.58 -18.06 -5.32
CA GLY A 169 -11.97 -19.07 -4.32
C GLY A 169 -11.07 -20.31 -4.28
N ILE A 170 -10.32 -20.57 -5.35
CA ILE A 170 -9.37 -21.69 -5.46
C ILE A 170 -8.12 -21.52 -4.57
N ILE A 171 -7.74 -20.27 -4.20
CA ILE A 171 -6.48 -19.97 -3.50
C ILE A 171 -6.23 -20.88 -2.29
N PRO A 172 -7.16 -21.09 -1.34
CA PRO A 172 -6.88 -21.92 -0.17
C PRO A 172 -6.52 -23.37 -0.53
N HIS A 173 -7.06 -23.90 -1.62
CA HIS A 173 -6.87 -25.28 -2.04
C HIS A 173 -5.50 -25.54 -2.68
N ILE A 174 -4.94 -24.52 -3.33
CA ILE A 174 -3.68 -24.60 -4.08
C ILE A 174 -2.51 -23.87 -3.40
N TYR A 175 -2.77 -23.21 -2.27
CA TYR A 175 -1.80 -22.35 -1.59
C TYR A 175 -0.52 -23.09 -1.21
N ASN A 176 -0.65 -24.27 -0.60
CA ASN A 176 0.50 -25.05 -0.13
C ASN A 176 1.37 -25.55 -1.30
N ASP A 177 0.76 -25.96 -2.40
CA ASP A 177 1.47 -26.43 -3.59
C ASP A 177 2.26 -25.30 -4.24
N ALA A 178 1.64 -24.13 -4.39
CA ALA A 178 2.30 -22.93 -4.88
C ALA A 178 3.44 -22.49 -3.94
N LEU A 179 3.22 -22.51 -2.62
CA LEU A 179 4.23 -22.18 -1.62
C LEU A 179 5.45 -23.10 -1.72
N ASN A 180 5.22 -24.42 -1.84
CA ASN A 180 6.29 -25.40 -1.99
C ASN A 180 7.08 -25.18 -3.28
N TYR A 181 6.40 -24.87 -4.38
CA TYR A 181 7.06 -24.52 -5.63
C TYR A 181 7.99 -23.32 -5.47
N TYR A 182 7.51 -22.20 -4.91
CA TYR A 182 8.33 -21.00 -4.75
C TYR A 182 9.48 -21.20 -3.75
N LYS A 183 9.29 -21.98 -2.69
CA LYS A 183 10.37 -22.38 -1.77
C LYS A 183 11.47 -23.14 -2.49
N GLN A 184 11.13 -24.11 -3.32
CA GLN A 184 12.10 -24.87 -4.12
C GLN A 184 12.84 -23.95 -5.11
N GLN A 185 12.14 -23.01 -5.77
CA GLN A 185 12.80 -22.07 -6.67
C GLN A 185 13.77 -21.13 -5.91
N ALA A 186 13.38 -20.65 -4.74
CA ALA A 186 14.23 -19.82 -3.90
C ALA A 186 15.49 -20.59 -3.45
N HIS A 187 15.35 -21.84 -3.05
CA HIS A 187 16.50 -22.69 -2.66
C HIS A 187 17.47 -22.89 -3.83
N LYS A 188 16.96 -23.23 -5.02
CA LYS A 188 17.79 -23.35 -6.23
C LYS A 188 18.52 -22.04 -6.57
N ALA A 189 17.85 -20.91 -6.43
CA ALA A 189 18.46 -19.60 -6.69
C ALA A 189 19.58 -19.30 -5.66
N GLN A 190 19.41 -19.68 -4.41
CA GLN A 190 20.47 -19.56 -3.39
C GLN A 190 21.66 -20.44 -3.70
N GLU A 191 21.46 -21.70 -4.05
CA GLU A 191 22.53 -22.63 -4.45
C GLU A 191 23.35 -22.08 -5.63
N ILE A 192 22.67 -21.53 -6.65
CA ILE A 192 23.32 -20.92 -7.81
C ILE A 192 24.17 -19.69 -7.37
N ASN A 193 23.60 -18.81 -6.55
CA ASN A 193 24.29 -17.61 -6.08
C ASN A 193 25.53 -17.96 -5.23
N GLU A 194 25.42 -18.98 -4.38
CA GLU A 194 26.55 -19.48 -3.59
C GLU A 194 27.65 -20.10 -4.49
N GLY A 195 27.24 -20.83 -5.52
CA GLY A 195 28.16 -21.38 -6.52
C GLY A 195 28.91 -20.29 -7.26
N ILE A 196 28.19 -19.26 -7.75
CA ILE A 196 28.80 -18.09 -8.42
C ILE A 196 29.75 -17.36 -7.48
N LYS A 197 29.36 -17.15 -6.21
CA LYS A 197 30.22 -16.49 -5.24
C LYS A 197 31.52 -17.25 -4.99
N LYS A 198 31.46 -18.58 -4.83
CA LYS A 198 32.63 -19.43 -4.68
C LYS A 198 33.55 -19.36 -5.91
N GLN A 199 32.97 -19.33 -7.11
CA GLN A 199 33.73 -19.23 -8.34
C GLN A 199 34.42 -17.89 -8.47
N LEU A 200 33.72 -16.77 -8.15
CA LEU A 200 34.32 -15.44 -8.11
C LEU A 200 35.44 -15.29 -7.06
N GLU A 201 35.33 -15.99 -5.94
CA GLU A 201 36.38 -16.04 -4.91
C GLU A 201 37.60 -16.83 -5.40
N GLN A 202 37.40 -17.93 -6.14
CA GLN A 202 38.48 -18.73 -6.74
C GLN A 202 39.17 -17.99 -7.90
N ASP A 203 38.40 -17.26 -8.71
CA ASP A 203 38.91 -16.49 -9.85
C ASP A 203 39.48 -15.13 -9.44
N ARG A 204 39.53 -14.84 -8.15
CA ARG A 204 40.11 -13.60 -7.62
C ARG A 204 41.62 -13.66 -7.81
N ILE A 205 42.09 -13.20 -8.97
CA ILE A 205 43.51 -12.99 -9.24
C ILE A 205 43.95 -11.87 -8.30
N GLU A 206 44.77 -12.22 -7.29
CA GLU A 206 45.48 -11.23 -6.50
C GLU A 206 46.49 -10.51 -7.40
N ILE A 207 46.07 -9.37 -7.93
CA ILE A 207 46.99 -8.49 -8.65
C ILE A 207 47.88 -7.89 -7.54
N PRO A 208 49.17 -8.28 -7.43
CA PRO A 208 50.02 -7.73 -6.42
C PRO A 208 50.09 -6.23 -6.58
N TYR A 209 49.62 -5.50 -5.60
CA TYR A 209 49.68 -4.04 -5.56
C TYR A 209 51.15 -3.63 -5.50
N ASN A 210 51.70 -3.17 -6.65
CA ASN A 210 53.02 -2.58 -6.72
C ASN A 210 52.89 -1.05 -6.73
N PRO A 211 53.13 -0.37 -5.60
CA PRO A 211 53.00 1.08 -5.48
C PRO A 211 53.93 1.86 -6.45
N ASN A 212 55.00 1.25 -6.90
CA ASN A 212 55.96 1.89 -7.84
C ASN A 212 55.46 1.99 -9.27
N ASN A 213 54.50 1.20 -9.68
CA ASN A 213 53.91 1.27 -11.02
C ASN A 213 53.05 2.52 -11.26
N TYR A 214 52.57 3.16 -10.22
CA TYR A 214 51.76 4.38 -10.32
C TYR A 214 52.61 5.65 -10.38
N LEU A 215 53.82 5.63 -9.79
CA LEU A 215 54.70 6.78 -9.78
C LEU A 215 55.45 6.98 -11.12
N SER A 216 55.68 5.91 -11.86
CA SER A 216 56.37 6.01 -13.16
C SER A 216 55.47 6.58 -14.28
N LYS A 217 54.15 6.46 -14.18
CA LYS A 217 53.21 7.00 -15.17
C LYS A 217 52.86 8.48 -14.97
N ARG A 218 53.15 9.06 -13.79
CA ARG A 218 52.90 10.47 -13.49
C ARG A 218 53.94 11.44 -14.06
N LYS A 219 55.10 10.96 -14.55
CA LYS A 219 56.17 11.81 -15.06
C LYS A 219 56.07 12.18 -16.53
N LYS A 220 54.98 11.81 -17.22
CA LYS A 220 54.72 12.24 -18.63
C LYS A 220 53.32 12.82 -18.76
N LYS A 221 52.93 13.77 -17.92
CA LYS A 221 51.92 14.73 -18.32
C LYS A 221 52.65 15.91 -18.95
N ASN A 222 52.56 16.01 -20.26
CA ASN A 222 52.95 17.22 -20.98
C ASN A 222 52.21 18.39 -20.32
N THR A 223 52.94 19.32 -19.80
CA THR A 223 52.47 20.65 -19.48
C THR A 223 51.91 21.19 -20.79
N ILE A 224 50.62 21.38 -20.89
CA ILE A 224 50.02 22.15 -21.97
C ILE A 224 50.45 23.58 -21.68
N ASP A 225 51.28 24.10 -22.52
CA ASP A 225 51.77 25.48 -22.51
C ASP A 225 50.54 26.36 -22.88
N LEU A 226 50.01 27.08 -21.91
CA LEU A 226 48.84 27.95 -22.06
C LEU A 226 49.17 29.22 -22.84
N ASP A 227 50.45 29.44 -23.18
CA ASP A 227 50.90 30.63 -23.90
C ASP A 227 50.75 30.53 -25.44
N THR A 228 50.23 29.41 -25.95
CA THR A 228 50.04 29.23 -27.43
C THR A 228 48.59 29.30 -27.89
N VAL A 229 47.66 29.76 -27.03
CA VAL A 229 46.32 30.14 -27.49
C VAL A 229 46.30 31.66 -27.70
N GLY A 230 47.12 32.11 -28.68
CA GLY A 230 47.02 33.44 -29.24
C GLY A 230 46.04 33.43 -30.39
N ASP A 231 45.22 34.45 -30.37
CA ASP A 231 44.56 35.12 -31.51
C ASP A 231 43.88 34.23 -32.54
N ILE A 232 42.57 34.13 -32.43
CA ILE A 232 41.71 34.04 -33.60
C ILE A 232 40.82 35.27 -33.56
N ASP A 233 41.32 36.31 -34.27
CA ASP A 233 40.53 37.43 -34.76
C ASP A 233 39.61 36.94 -35.90
N ASP A 234 38.43 37.61 -35.98
CA ASP A 234 37.34 37.65 -36.97
C ASP A 234 36.23 36.60 -36.85
#